data_8a4db2bb1a232277c6244d8a63b96bcb
#
_entry.id   8a4db2bb1a232277c6244d8a63b96bcb
#
_cell.length_a   1.000
_cell.length_b   1.000
_cell.length_c   1.000
_cell.angle_alpha   90.00
_cell.angle_beta   90.00
_cell.angle_gamma   90.00
#
_symmetry.space_group_name_H-M   'P 1'
#
loop_
_entity.id
_entity.type
_entity.pdbx_description
1 polymer ?
#
loop_
_entity_poly.entity_id
_entity_poly.type
_entity_poly.pdbx_seq_one_letter_code
_entity_poly.pdbx_strand_id
1 'polypeptide(L)'
;MNETLNVLETRRSVRAFDPSRMPTDQLISEVVKAGEYAPTGRGMQSPRIVVITNKAVRDRLSQLNAEVMGVTSDPFYGAPVILLVLADRSRPTYLYDGSLVMGNLMNAAHAVGLGSCWIHRAREVFASEEGKQLLAQWGITGDYEGIGHVARGYALNEPAQAKPRKADYTVWVR
;
A
#
# COMPACT_ATOMS: atom_id res chain seq x y z
N MET A 1 2.85 8.54 -26.10
CA MET A 1 1.98 7.69 -25.24
C MET A 1 1.30 8.63 -24.24
N ASN A 2 0.05 8.36 -23.88
CA ASN A 2 -0.63 9.14 -22.82
C ASN A 2 0.12 8.96 -21.49
N GLU A 3 0.34 10.04 -20.75
CA GLU A 3 1.13 10.04 -19.50
C GLU A 3 0.55 9.08 -18.45
N THR A 4 -0.77 9.06 -18.28
CA THR A 4 -1.46 8.17 -17.36
C THR A 4 -1.25 6.69 -17.75
N LEU A 5 -1.37 6.36 -19.04
CA LEU A 5 -1.13 5.00 -19.51
C LEU A 5 0.33 4.58 -19.31
N ASN A 6 1.27 5.51 -19.54
CA ASN A 6 2.67 5.25 -19.27
C ASN A 6 2.93 4.89 -17.81
N VAL A 7 2.34 5.63 -16.85
CA VAL A 7 2.45 5.32 -15.42
C VAL A 7 1.93 3.90 -15.12
N LEU A 8 0.76 3.55 -15.64
CA LEU A 8 0.14 2.24 -15.41
C LEU A 8 0.98 1.09 -15.96
N GLU A 9 1.61 1.29 -17.13
CA GLU A 9 2.40 0.26 -17.81
C GLU A 9 3.83 0.12 -17.27
N THR A 10 4.41 1.22 -16.77
CA THR A 10 5.83 1.27 -16.34
C THR A 10 6.04 1.11 -14.84
N ARG A 11 5.01 1.31 -14.01
CA ARG A 11 5.11 1.10 -12.55
C ARG A 11 5.60 -0.32 -12.22
N ARG A 12 6.58 -0.42 -11.33
CA ARG A 12 7.12 -1.69 -10.80
C ARG A 12 7.17 -1.68 -9.28
N SER A 13 7.16 -2.86 -8.69
CA SER A 13 7.40 -3.02 -7.25
C SER A 13 8.87 -2.80 -6.92
N VAL A 14 9.16 -1.83 -6.07
CA VAL A 14 10.48 -1.52 -5.52
C VAL A 14 10.66 -2.28 -4.21
N ARG A 15 11.79 -2.96 -4.05
CA ARG A 15 12.12 -3.79 -2.87
C ARG A 15 13.48 -3.45 -2.27
N ALA A 16 13.92 -2.22 -2.45
CA ALA A 16 15.07 -1.63 -1.78
C ALA A 16 14.87 -0.12 -1.75
N PHE A 17 14.73 0.44 -0.58
CA PHE A 17 14.48 1.87 -0.37
C PHE A 17 15.62 2.51 0.40
N ASP A 18 15.87 3.80 0.12
CA ASP A 18 16.82 4.61 0.88
C ASP A 18 16.15 5.06 2.22
N PRO A 19 16.55 4.49 3.36
CA PRO A 19 15.93 4.80 4.63
C PRO A 19 16.31 6.20 5.15
N SER A 20 17.34 6.83 4.57
CA SER A 20 17.82 8.16 4.95
C SER A 20 17.06 9.29 4.25
N ARG A 21 16.32 8.99 3.17
CA ARG A 21 15.60 9.96 2.35
C ARG A 21 14.09 9.89 2.58
N MET A 22 13.59 10.74 3.46
CA MET A 22 12.16 10.88 3.71
C MET A 22 11.50 11.67 2.56
N PRO A 23 10.45 11.16 1.92
CA PRO A 23 9.61 11.94 1.02
C PRO A 23 8.98 13.13 1.74
N THR A 24 8.83 14.26 1.05
CA THR A 24 8.18 15.44 1.64
C THR A 24 6.71 15.17 1.96
N ASP A 25 6.17 15.91 2.94
CA ASP A 25 4.74 15.83 3.30
C ASP A 25 3.83 16.14 2.12
N GLN A 26 4.25 17.04 1.23
CA GLN A 26 3.53 17.34 0.01
C GLN A 26 3.41 16.09 -0.89
N LEU A 27 4.54 15.42 -1.19
CA LEU A 27 4.53 14.19 -2.00
C LEU A 27 3.72 13.07 -1.33
N ILE A 28 3.78 12.99 0.02
CA ILE A 28 2.96 12.04 0.78
C ILE A 28 1.48 12.34 0.56
N SER A 29 1.09 13.59 0.71
CA SER A 29 -0.31 14.04 0.59
C SER A 29 -0.86 13.85 -0.82
N GLU A 30 -0.08 14.14 -1.87
CA GLU A 30 -0.48 13.92 -3.26
C GLU A 30 -0.81 12.46 -3.54
N VAL A 31 0.04 11.55 -3.05
CA VAL A 31 -0.20 10.10 -3.21
C VAL A 31 -1.40 9.63 -2.40
N VAL A 32 -1.55 10.09 -1.17
CA VAL A 32 -2.72 9.75 -0.32
C VAL A 32 -4.00 10.22 -0.98
N LYS A 33 -4.03 11.46 -1.47
CA LYS A 33 -5.17 12.02 -2.18
C LYS A 33 -5.58 11.17 -3.40
N ALA A 34 -4.63 10.68 -4.19
CA ALA A 34 -4.94 9.78 -5.30
C ALA A 34 -5.59 8.46 -4.81
N GLY A 35 -5.16 7.95 -3.65
CA GLY A 35 -5.79 6.80 -3.00
C GLY A 35 -7.24 7.07 -2.59
N GLU A 36 -7.52 8.25 -2.02
CA GLU A 36 -8.86 8.67 -1.61
C GLU A 36 -9.86 8.75 -2.77
N TYR A 37 -9.36 9.00 -3.99
CA TYR A 37 -10.17 9.05 -5.21
C TYR A 37 -10.35 7.70 -5.91
N ALA A 38 -9.90 6.59 -5.31
CA ALA A 38 -10.20 5.27 -5.85
C ALA A 38 -11.71 5.00 -5.83
N PRO A 39 -12.28 4.36 -6.85
CA PRO A 39 -13.69 4.03 -6.85
C PRO A 39 -14.02 3.02 -5.75
N THR A 40 -15.21 3.16 -5.17
CA THR A 40 -15.74 2.24 -4.16
C THR A 40 -17.15 1.80 -4.50
N GLY A 41 -17.53 0.61 -4.07
CA GLY A 41 -18.87 0.09 -4.30
C GLY A 41 -19.95 1.05 -3.82
N ARG A 42 -20.82 1.51 -4.73
CA ARG A 42 -21.88 2.50 -4.49
C ARG A 42 -21.38 3.82 -3.86
N GLY A 43 -20.10 4.16 -3.99
CA GLY A 43 -19.51 5.35 -3.38
C GLY A 43 -19.48 5.31 -1.84
N MET A 44 -19.48 4.12 -1.23
CA MET A 44 -19.63 3.96 0.22
C MET A 44 -18.34 4.18 1.00
N GLN A 45 -17.22 4.40 0.32
CA GLN A 45 -15.92 4.79 0.90
C GLN A 45 -15.51 3.92 2.10
N SER A 46 -15.60 2.59 1.93
CA SER A 46 -15.21 1.62 2.96
C SER A 46 -13.73 1.68 3.37
N PRO A 47 -12.77 2.07 2.50
CA PRO A 47 -11.37 2.10 2.87
C PRO A 47 -11.01 3.29 3.77
N ARG A 48 -9.96 3.09 4.58
CA ARG A 48 -9.28 4.11 5.37
C ARG A 48 -7.77 3.99 5.17
N ILE A 49 -7.09 5.11 4.96
CA ILE A 49 -5.64 5.14 4.79
C ILE A 49 -5.02 5.68 6.08
N VAL A 50 -4.07 4.93 6.65
CA VAL A 50 -3.25 5.38 7.79
C VAL A 50 -1.85 5.67 7.29
N VAL A 51 -1.40 6.91 7.47
CA VAL A 51 -0.07 7.36 7.05
C VAL A 51 0.90 7.20 8.21
N ILE A 52 1.93 6.40 8.04
CA ILE A 52 2.93 6.09 9.07
C ILE A 52 4.28 6.62 8.63
N THR A 53 4.70 7.72 9.24
CA THR A 53 6.01 8.36 9.08
C THR A 53 6.85 8.28 10.36
N ASN A 54 6.24 7.94 11.50
CA ASN A 54 6.94 7.72 12.74
C ASN A 54 7.77 6.44 12.66
N LYS A 55 9.09 6.57 12.81
CA LYS A 55 10.04 5.46 12.65
C LYS A 55 9.79 4.32 13.63
N ALA A 56 9.48 4.61 14.90
CA ALA A 56 9.26 3.57 15.90
C ALA A 56 8.00 2.73 15.59
N VAL A 57 6.92 3.40 15.15
CA VAL A 57 5.69 2.72 14.72
C VAL A 57 5.94 1.90 13.46
N ARG A 58 6.64 2.47 12.47
CA ARG A 58 7.04 1.77 11.24
C ARG A 58 7.82 0.50 11.55
N ASP A 59 8.83 0.60 12.43
CA ASP A 59 9.70 -0.53 12.77
C ASP A 59 8.91 -1.60 13.53
N ARG A 60 8.00 -1.21 14.43
CA ARG A 60 7.14 -2.18 15.12
C ARG A 60 6.20 -2.91 14.17
N LEU A 61 5.59 -2.21 13.21
CA LEU A 61 4.76 -2.84 12.17
C LEU A 61 5.56 -3.79 11.28
N SER A 62 6.83 -3.44 10.99
CA SER A 62 7.74 -4.35 10.28
C SER A 62 7.96 -5.64 11.05
N GLN A 63 8.21 -5.56 12.36
CA GLN A 63 8.40 -6.73 13.23
C GLN A 63 7.12 -7.60 13.24
N LEU A 64 5.95 -7.01 13.48
CA LEU A 64 4.68 -7.74 13.46
C LEU A 64 4.42 -8.44 12.11
N ASN A 65 4.74 -7.76 11.01
CA ASN A 65 4.60 -8.34 9.68
C ASN A 65 5.61 -9.47 9.43
N ALA A 66 6.85 -9.32 9.93
CA ALA A 66 7.90 -10.34 9.87
C ALA A 66 7.53 -11.57 10.73
N GLU A 67 6.98 -11.38 11.92
CA GLU A 67 6.48 -12.44 12.80
C GLU A 67 5.41 -13.29 12.09
N VAL A 68 4.41 -12.65 11.46
CA VAL A 68 3.39 -13.36 10.66
C VAL A 68 4.03 -14.12 9.48
N MET A 69 5.07 -13.57 8.88
CA MET A 69 5.79 -14.19 7.77
C MET A 69 6.72 -15.33 8.21
N GLY A 70 7.09 -15.38 9.50
CA GLY A 70 8.06 -16.35 10.02
C GLY A 70 9.51 -16.02 9.63
N VAL A 71 9.86 -14.72 9.50
CA VAL A 71 11.20 -14.23 9.13
C VAL A 71 11.70 -13.17 10.09
N THR A 72 13.00 -12.87 10.04
CA THR A 72 13.63 -11.81 10.84
C THR A 72 14.02 -10.58 10.02
N SER A 73 13.93 -10.66 8.68
CA SER A 73 14.22 -9.54 7.78
C SER A 73 13.09 -8.50 7.79
N ASP A 74 13.40 -7.26 7.39
CA ASP A 74 12.42 -6.19 7.24
C ASP A 74 11.53 -6.40 6.00
N PRO A 75 10.24 -6.77 6.14
CA PRO A 75 9.33 -6.95 4.99
C PRO A 75 9.00 -5.65 4.27
N PHE A 76 9.34 -4.50 4.85
CA PHE A 76 9.12 -3.18 4.25
C PHE A 76 10.33 -2.66 3.47
N TYR A 77 11.40 -3.48 3.35
CA TYR A 77 12.57 -3.23 2.49
C TYR A 77 13.28 -1.90 2.76
N GLY A 78 13.29 -1.41 4.00
CA GLY A 78 13.89 -0.13 4.38
C GLY A 78 13.04 1.10 4.03
N ALA A 79 11.81 0.92 3.56
CA ALA A 79 10.93 2.06 3.24
C ALA A 79 10.68 2.94 4.47
N PRO A 80 10.89 4.27 4.38
CA PRO A 80 10.69 5.17 5.51
C PRO A 80 9.23 5.52 5.76
N VAL A 81 8.35 5.36 4.76
CA VAL A 81 6.92 5.65 4.85
C VAL A 81 6.11 4.40 4.55
N ILE A 82 5.12 4.14 5.40
CA ILE A 82 4.14 3.06 5.18
C ILE A 82 2.74 3.68 5.11
N LEU A 83 2.01 3.34 4.06
CA LEU A 83 0.58 3.63 3.97
C LEU A 83 -0.17 2.33 4.22
N LEU A 84 -0.82 2.22 5.37
CA LEU A 84 -1.69 1.10 5.69
C LEU A 84 -3.08 1.38 5.13
N VAL A 85 -3.61 0.44 4.38
CA VAL A 85 -5.00 0.48 3.92
C VAL A 85 -5.81 -0.51 4.74
N LEU A 86 -6.83 0.00 5.40
CA LEU A 86 -7.87 -0.74 6.10
C LEU A 86 -9.17 -0.62 5.32
N ALA A 87 -10.12 -1.54 5.50
CA ALA A 87 -11.45 -1.39 4.95
C ALA A 87 -12.52 -1.93 5.88
N ASP A 88 -13.67 -1.23 5.94
CA ASP A 88 -14.83 -1.53 6.77
C ASP A 88 -15.54 -2.80 6.26
N ARG A 89 -15.47 -3.88 7.05
CA ARG A 89 -16.04 -5.19 6.73
C ARG A 89 -17.57 -5.21 6.65
N SER A 90 -18.23 -4.19 7.18
CA SER A 90 -19.67 -4.05 7.04
C SER A 90 -20.12 -3.78 5.59
N ARG A 91 -19.18 -3.45 4.69
CA ARG A 91 -19.44 -3.19 3.28
C ARG A 91 -19.09 -4.42 2.44
N PRO A 92 -20.00 -4.92 1.60
CA PRO A 92 -19.78 -6.18 0.87
C PRO A 92 -18.62 -6.12 -0.14
N THR A 93 -18.23 -4.92 -0.56
CA THR A 93 -17.14 -4.68 -1.53
C THR A 93 -15.80 -4.28 -0.89
N TYR A 94 -15.68 -4.31 0.43
CA TYR A 94 -14.56 -3.73 1.16
C TYR A 94 -13.18 -4.21 0.68
N LEU A 95 -13.03 -5.49 0.36
CA LEU A 95 -11.78 -6.04 -0.15
C LEU A 95 -11.40 -5.45 -1.52
N TYR A 96 -12.39 -5.32 -2.40
CA TYR A 96 -12.18 -4.75 -3.74
C TYR A 96 -11.89 -3.25 -3.65
N ASP A 97 -12.68 -2.53 -2.85
CA ASP A 97 -12.51 -1.10 -2.60
C ASP A 97 -11.09 -0.81 -2.07
N GLY A 98 -10.66 -1.52 -1.03
CA GLY A 98 -9.32 -1.38 -0.48
C GLY A 98 -8.21 -1.76 -1.48
N SER A 99 -8.42 -2.77 -2.31
CA SER A 99 -7.46 -3.16 -3.35
C SER A 99 -7.32 -2.09 -4.43
N LEU A 100 -8.40 -1.41 -4.80
CA LEU A 100 -8.36 -0.27 -5.73
C LEU A 100 -7.60 0.92 -5.13
N VAL A 101 -7.80 1.22 -3.84
CA VAL A 101 -7.00 2.21 -3.12
C VAL A 101 -5.51 1.87 -3.17
N MET A 102 -5.14 0.62 -2.87
CA MET A 102 -3.74 0.16 -2.97
C MET A 102 -3.16 0.38 -4.37
N GLY A 103 -3.93 0.07 -5.41
CA GLY A 103 -3.54 0.30 -6.81
C GLY A 103 -3.28 1.78 -7.10
N ASN A 104 -4.21 2.66 -6.71
CA ASN A 104 -4.08 4.11 -6.89
C ASN A 104 -2.86 4.67 -6.14
N LEU A 105 -2.64 4.28 -4.88
CA LEU A 105 -1.48 4.71 -4.09
C LEU A 105 -0.16 4.34 -4.77
N MET A 106 -0.05 3.12 -5.32
CA MET A 106 1.18 2.67 -5.99
C MET A 106 1.40 3.38 -7.32
N ASN A 107 0.35 3.62 -8.10
CA ASN A 107 0.43 4.33 -9.37
C ASN A 107 0.80 5.81 -9.14
N ALA A 108 0.17 6.46 -8.16
CA ALA A 108 0.49 7.83 -7.79
C ALA A 108 1.93 7.97 -7.28
N ALA A 109 2.41 7.03 -6.44
CA ALA A 109 3.81 7.03 -6.01
C ALA A 109 4.76 7.02 -7.21
N HIS A 110 4.50 6.16 -8.22
CA HIS A 110 5.30 6.12 -9.43
C HIS A 110 5.22 7.42 -10.26
N ALA A 111 4.03 7.99 -10.37
CA ALA A 111 3.82 9.25 -11.11
C ALA A 111 4.62 10.44 -10.53
N VAL A 112 4.83 10.45 -9.20
CA VAL A 112 5.61 11.50 -8.52
C VAL A 112 7.08 11.11 -8.29
N GLY A 113 7.59 10.07 -8.96
CA GLY A 113 8.99 9.64 -8.89
C GLY A 113 9.38 8.85 -7.64
N LEU A 114 8.40 8.30 -6.91
CA LEU A 114 8.65 7.46 -5.74
C LEU A 114 8.47 5.97 -6.07
N GLY A 115 9.29 5.14 -5.44
CA GLY A 115 9.10 3.70 -5.43
C GLY A 115 7.98 3.28 -4.49
N SER A 116 7.34 2.14 -4.82
CA SER A 116 6.34 1.52 -3.94
C SER A 116 6.30 0.00 -4.08
N CYS A 117 5.83 -0.67 -3.02
CA CYS A 117 5.56 -2.10 -3.05
C CYS A 117 4.35 -2.42 -2.16
N TRP A 118 3.45 -3.28 -2.65
CA TRP A 118 2.41 -3.87 -1.82
C TRP A 118 3.03 -4.91 -0.90
N ILE A 119 2.90 -4.71 0.40
CA ILE A 119 3.28 -5.67 1.42
C ILE A 119 2.01 -6.29 1.99
N HIS A 120 1.93 -7.59 1.88
CA HIS A 120 0.79 -8.40 2.35
C HIS A 120 0.76 -8.51 3.88
N ARG A 121 -0.17 -9.29 4.44
CA ARG A 121 -0.29 -9.63 5.87
C ARG A 121 -0.80 -8.52 6.79
N ALA A 122 -1.30 -7.40 6.25
CA ALA A 122 -1.99 -6.40 7.07
C ALA A 122 -3.21 -7.02 7.77
N ARG A 123 -3.88 -7.98 7.13
CA ARG A 123 -5.02 -8.70 7.70
C ARG A 123 -4.64 -9.40 9.00
N GLU A 124 -3.60 -10.21 8.96
CA GLU A 124 -3.13 -10.99 10.10
C GLU A 124 -2.57 -10.08 11.20
N VAL A 125 -1.79 -9.06 10.82
CA VAL A 125 -1.24 -8.07 11.76
C VAL A 125 -2.35 -7.38 12.54
N PHE A 126 -3.38 -6.87 11.87
CA PHE A 126 -4.45 -6.12 12.51
C PHE A 126 -5.60 -6.98 13.06
N ALA A 127 -5.58 -8.30 12.80
CA ALA A 127 -6.40 -9.27 13.53
C ALA A 127 -5.78 -9.67 14.88
N SER A 128 -4.47 -9.45 15.07
CA SER A 128 -3.77 -9.73 16.33
C SER A 128 -4.22 -8.77 17.44
N GLU A 129 -3.97 -9.15 18.69
CA GLU A 129 -4.31 -8.31 19.84
C GLU A 129 -3.56 -6.98 19.82
N GLU A 130 -2.26 -7.00 19.51
CA GLU A 130 -1.45 -5.78 19.39
C GLU A 130 -1.90 -4.90 18.20
N GLY A 131 -2.22 -5.50 17.07
CA GLY A 131 -2.77 -4.75 15.92
C GLY A 131 -4.05 -4.02 16.27
N LYS A 132 -4.98 -4.65 17.02
CA LYS A 132 -6.21 -4.01 17.52
C LYS A 132 -5.91 -2.87 18.50
N GLN A 133 -4.92 -3.06 19.38
CA GLN A 133 -4.50 -1.99 20.31
C GLN A 133 -3.92 -0.79 19.54
N LEU A 134 -3.14 -1.01 18.49
CA LEU A 134 -2.67 0.08 17.62
C LEU A 134 -3.83 0.82 16.95
N LEU A 135 -4.82 0.12 16.41
CA LEU A 135 -6.01 0.76 15.83
C LEU A 135 -6.74 1.61 16.87
N ALA A 136 -6.93 1.10 18.09
CA ALA A 136 -7.56 1.83 19.17
C ALA A 136 -6.77 3.09 19.57
N GLN A 137 -5.43 3.00 19.66
CA GLN A 137 -4.55 4.15 19.94
C GLN A 137 -4.64 5.23 18.86
N TRP A 138 -4.87 4.84 17.60
CA TRP A 138 -5.07 5.77 16.48
C TRP A 138 -6.50 6.28 16.34
N GLY A 139 -7.39 5.94 17.29
CA GLY A 139 -8.80 6.33 17.26
C GLY A 139 -9.62 5.67 16.16
N ILE A 140 -9.14 4.54 15.64
CA ILE A 140 -9.85 3.77 14.62
C ILE A 140 -10.74 2.74 15.31
N THR A 141 -12.04 3.02 15.32
CA THR A 141 -13.07 2.16 15.89
C THR A 141 -13.95 1.58 14.78
N GLY A 142 -14.50 0.39 15.01
CA GLY A 142 -15.31 -0.33 14.02
C GLY A 142 -14.67 -1.64 13.56
N ASP A 143 -15.35 -2.34 12.65
CA ASP A 143 -14.91 -3.64 12.14
C ASP A 143 -14.07 -3.45 10.87
N TYR A 144 -12.80 -3.07 11.05
CA TYR A 144 -11.86 -2.88 9.95
C TYR A 144 -10.95 -4.11 9.76
N GLU A 145 -10.75 -4.48 8.49
CA GLU A 145 -9.74 -5.46 8.08
C GLU A 145 -8.56 -4.77 7.40
N GLY A 146 -7.34 -5.23 7.67
CA GLY A 146 -6.14 -4.80 6.96
C GLY A 146 -6.11 -5.34 5.53
N ILE A 147 -6.05 -4.45 4.54
CA ILE A 147 -5.97 -4.83 3.12
C ILE A 147 -4.50 -5.02 2.70
N GLY A 148 -3.64 -4.11 3.11
CA GLY A 148 -2.22 -4.17 2.82
C GLY A 148 -1.48 -2.94 3.31
N HIS A 149 -0.14 -3.03 3.27
CA HIS A 149 0.74 -1.90 3.47
C HIS A 149 1.35 -1.51 2.13
N VAL A 150 1.39 -0.23 1.78
CA VAL A 150 2.23 0.29 0.70
C VAL A 150 3.53 0.78 1.32
N ALA A 151 4.60 0.00 1.18
CA ALA A 151 5.96 0.44 1.46
C ALA A 151 6.37 1.46 0.41
N ARG A 152 6.88 2.63 0.82
CA ARG A 152 7.11 3.76 -0.07
C ARG A 152 8.33 4.58 0.32
N GLY A 153 9.04 5.07 -0.70
CA GLY A 153 10.24 5.91 -0.54
C GLY A 153 10.99 6.07 -1.85
N TYR A 154 12.21 6.58 -1.77
CA TYR A 154 13.11 6.63 -2.93
C TYR A 154 13.75 5.26 -3.14
N ALA A 155 13.74 4.78 -4.37
CA ALA A 155 14.38 3.51 -4.72
C ALA A 155 15.90 3.62 -4.67
N LEU A 156 16.57 2.61 -4.09
CA LEU A 156 18.04 2.50 -4.13
C LEU A 156 18.54 1.96 -5.48
N ASN A 157 17.73 1.13 -6.13
CA ASN A 157 18.09 0.47 -7.38
C ASN A 157 16.96 0.63 -8.38
N GLU A 158 17.28 0.53 -9.65
CA GLU A 158 16.24 0.43 -10.68
C GLU A 158 15.38 -0.82 -10.46
N PRO A 159 14.06 -0.70 -10.58
CA PRO A 159 13.17 -1.83 -10.42
C PRO A 159 13.34 -2.83 -11.57
N ALA A 160 13.08 -4.10 -11.28
CA ALA A 160 13.16 -5.15 -12.29
C ALA A 160 12.26 -4.87 -13.51
N GLN A 161 12.70 -5.26 -14.68
CA GLN A 161 11.92 -5.13 -15.90
C GLN A 161 10.60 -5.92 -15.81
N ALA A 162 9.60 -5.45 -16.57
CA ALA A 162 8.33 -6.15 -16.66
C ALA A 162 8.51 -7.54 -17.29
N LYS A 163 7.94 -8.56 -16.66
CA LYS A 163 7.80 -9.86 -17.31
C LYS A 163 6.85 -9.75 -18.51
N PRO A 164 7.04 -10.51 -19.59
CA PRO A 164 6.07 -10.61 -20.66
C PRO A 164 4.67 -10.94 -20.13
N ARG A 165 3.64 -10.37 -20.73
CA ARG A 165 2.25 -10.74 -20.40
C ARG A 165 1.93 -12.09 -21.04
N LYS A 166 1.04 -12.85 -20.39
CA LYS A 166 0.55 -14.11 -20.95
C LYS A 166 -0.16 -13.85 -22.27
N ALA A 167 -0.01 -14.73 -23.24
CA ALA A 167 -0.67 -14.63 -24.55
C ALA A 167 -2.21 -14.68 -24.43
N ASP A 168 -2.72 -15.41 -23.46
CA ASP A 168 -4.15 -15.61 -23.16
C ASP A 168 -4.68 -14.66 -22.06
N TYR A 169 -4.00 -13.56 -21.77
CA TYR A 169 -4.41 -12.61 -20.72
C TYR A 169 -5.75 -11.94 -21.05
N THR A 170 -6.05 -11.77 -22.35
CA THR A 170 -7.26 -11.09 -22.81
C THR A 170 -7.99 -11.96 -23.84
N VAL A 171 -9.27 -12.13 -23.65
CA VAL A 171 -10.15 -12.81 -24.62
C VAL A 171 -11.08 -11.77 -25.26
N TRP A 172 -11.12 -11.76 -26.60
CA TRP A 172 -12.02 -10.91 -27.37
C TRP A 172 -13.24 -11.71 -27.81
N VAL A 173 -14.42 -11.34 -27.33
CA VAL A 173 -15.71 -11.85 -27.80
C VAL A 173 -16.31 -10.76 -28.71
N ARG A 174 -16.48 -11.10 -29.99
CA ARG A 174 -16.96 -10.16 -31.03
C ARG A 174 -18.23 -10.71 -31.68
#